data_5e9a6708e416e678e00da087e0fdda33
#
_entry.id   5e9a6708e416e678e00da087e0fdda33
#
_cell.length_a   1.000
_cell.length_b   1.000
_cell.length_c   1.000
_cell.angle_alpha   90.00
_cell.angle_beta   90.00
_cell.angle_gamma   90.00
#
_symmetry.space_group_name_H-M   'P 1'
#
loop_
_entity.id
_entity.type
_entity.pdbx_description
1 polymer ?
#
loop_
_entity_poly.entity_id
_entity_poly.type
_entity_poly.pdbx_seq_one_letter_code
_entity_poly.pdbx_strand_id
1 'polypeptide(L)'
;PEALAKYQQVNALESIARFQNQKVDEGTRKQIIATVQQLWNKSKSDLKLAKTTYNRIEALYKDSVVSSQRRDEVKALYEAAVAGERAAWNQYQMALDGAQIQDKESARSLVNAAKGTVEEVAALLQDARLTAPESGQISTIFPKRGELVGAGMPIMNLIVLDDVHIVLNVREDRLPLFPMGGTFVADVPAIDKKNIEFKINYVSPLGSFATWKSTKQTG
;
A
#
# COMPACT_ATOMS: atom_id res chain seq x y z
N PRO A 1 -19.95 -10.24 7.44
CA PRO A 1 -20.61 -9.06 6.84
C PRO A 1 -19.83 -7.77 7.08
N GLU A 2 -19.40 -7.50 8.33
CA GLU A 2 -18.70 -6.26 8.70
C GLU A 2 -17.37 -6.06 7.97
N ALA A 3 -16.54 -7.09 7.91
CA ALA A 3 -15.26 -7.03 7.22
C ALA A 3 -15.42 -6.74 5.71
N LEU A 4 -16.46 -7.29 5.07
CA LEU A 4 -16.76 -7.03 3.68
C LEU A 4 -17.22 -5.57 3.47
N ALA A 5 -18.08 -5.05 4.37
CA ALA A 5 -18.51 -3.66 4.32
C ALA A 5 -17.32 -2.71 4.53
N LYS A 6 -16.42 -3.04 5.45
CA LYS A 6 -15.17 -2.28 5.67
C LYS A 6 -14.27 -2.29 4.43
N TYR A 7 -14.13 -3.44 3.78
CA TYR A 7 -13.36 -3.56 2.54
C TYR A 7 -13.95 -2.68 1.42
N GLN A 8 -15.28 -2.67 1.25
CA GLN A 8 -15.95 -1.80 0.30
C GLN A 8 -15.71 -0.31 0.61
N GLN A 9 -15.76 0.07 1.89
CA GLN A 9 -15.50 1.44 2.34
C GLN A 9 -14.07 1.88 1.99
N VAL A 10 -13.05 1.07 2.30
CA VAL A 10 -11.65 1.45 2.02
C VAL A 10 -11.34 1.49 0.52
N ASN A 11 -11.97 0.61 -0.30
CA ASN A 11 -11.87 0.69 -1.75
C ASN A 11 -12.48 1.99 -2.32
N ALA A 12 -13.59 2.45 -1.74
CA ALA A 12 -14.17 3.73 -2.13
C ALA A 12 -13.23 4.90 -1.77
N LEU A 13 -12.57 4.86 -0.61
CA LEU A 13 -11.58 5.87 -0.20
C LEU A 13 -10.34 5.85 -1.11
N GLU A 14 -9.84 4.67 -1.51
CA GLU A 14 -8.76 4.56 -2.49
C GLU A 14 -9.16 5.18 -3.83
N SER A 15 -10.37 4.92 -4.29
CA SER A 15 -10.88 5.49 -5.54
C SER A 15 -10.94 7.03 -5.47
N ILE A 16 -11.38 7.61 -4.35
CA ILE A 16 -11.38 9.05 -4.12
C ILE A 16 -9.95 9.60 -4.18
N ALA A 17 -8.99 8.96 -3.51
CA ALA A 17 -7.60 9.37 -3.54
C ALA A 17 -7.00 9.31 -4.96
N ARG A 18 -7.31 8.28 -5.73
CA ARG A 18 -6.91 8.15 -7.15
C ARG A 18 -7.47 9.26 -8.02
N PHE A 19 -8.76 9.59 -7.89
CA PHE A 19 -9.37 10.69 -8.64
C PHE A 19 -8.79 12.05 -8.23
N GLN A 20 -8.48 12.23 -6.94
CA GLN A 20 -7.79 13.43 -6.46
C GLN A 20 -6.39 13.55 -7.10
N ASN A 21 -5.60 12.48 -7.11
CA ASN A 21 -4.29 12.48 -7.77
C ASN A 21 -4.40 12.75 -9.27
N GLN A 22 -5.33 12.10 -9.96
CA GLN A 22 -5.58 12.33 -11.38
C GLN A 22 -5.90 13.80 -11.66
N LYS A 23 -6.77 14.42 -10.85
CA LYS A 23 -7.11 15.84 -10.97
C LYS A 23 -5.89 16.76 -10.81
N VAL A 24 -4.98 16.42 -9.90
CA VAL A 24 -3.74 17.17 -9.68
C VAL A 24 -2.76 16.95 -10.84
N ASP A 25 -2.63 15.73 -11.34
CA ASP A 25 -1.76 15.39 -12.47
C ASP A 25 -2.25 16.00 -13.79
N GLU A 26 -3.56 16.06 -14.04
CA GLU A 26 -4.16 16.72 -15.20
C GLU A 26 -3.92 18.23 -15.20
N GLY A 27 -3.63 18.84 -14.04
CA GLY A 27 -3.29 20.24 -13.90
C GLY A 27 -4.46 21.19 -14.17
N THR A 28 -4.13 22.38 -14.69
CA THR A 28 -5.13 23.43 -14.94
C THR A 28 -6.02 23.08 -16.14
N ARG A 29 -7.32 23.25 -15.99
CA ARG A 29 -8.28 23.00 -17.08
C ARG A 29 -7.97 23.86 -18.30
N LYS A 30 -8.06 23.26 -19.49
CA LYS A 30 -7.79 23.95 -20.78
C LYS A 30 -8.57 25.25 -20.96
N GLN A 31 -9.82 25.31 -20.47
CA GLN A 31 -10.65 26.51 -20.52
C GLN A 31 -10.07 27.66 -19.68
N ILE A 32 -9.52 27.36 -18.50
CA ILE A 32 -8.88 28.35 -17.63
C ILE A 32 -7.61 28.88 -18.32
N ILE A 33 -6.77 27.98 -18.87
CA ILE A 33 -5.57 28.35 -19.62
C ILE A 33 -5.95 29.29 -20.78
N ALA A 34 -6.98 28.93 -21.55
CA ALA A 34 -7.45 29.77 -22.66
C ALA A 34 -7.93 31.15 -22.18
N THR A 35 -8.64 31.20 -21.04
CA THR A 35 -9.13 32.48 -20.49
C THR A 35 -7.98 33.41 -20.07
N VAL A 36 -6.99 32.91 -19.32
CA VAL A 36 -5.85 33.73 -18.90
C VAL A 36 -4.94 34.09 -20.07
N GLN A 37 -4.87 33.26 -21.11
CA GLN A 37 -4.19 33.59 -22.35
C GLN A 37 -4.84 34.78 -23.06
N GLN A 38 -6.18 34.82 -23.13
CA GLN A 38 -6.91 35.96 -23.72
C GLN A 38 -6.71 37.23 -22.88
N LEU A 39 -6.68 37.11 -21.54
CA LEU A 39 -6.38 38.22 -20.66
C LEU A 39 -4.98 38.81 -20.95
N TRP A 40 -3.97 37.93 -21.08
CA TRP A 40 -2.63 38.35 -21.46
C TRP A 40 -2.59 39.00 -22.85
N ASN A 41 -3.29 38.44 -23.85
CA ASN A 41 -3.39 39.01 -25.17
C ASN A 41 -4.01 40.42 -25.14
N LYS A 42 -5.05 40.64 -24.33
CA LYS A 42 -5.63 41.94 -24.06
C LYS A 42 -4.59 42.89 -23.48
N SER A 43 -3.89 42.49 -22.42
CA SER A 43 -2.86 43.33 -21.77
C SER A 43 -1.72 43.68 -22.71
N LYS A 44 -1.31 42.81 -23.64
CA LYS A 44 -0.35 43.12 -24.71
C LYS A 44 -0.87 44.22 -25.63
N SER A 45 -2.15 44.20 -25.97
CA SER A 45 -2.76 45.21 -26.82
C SER A 45 -2.84 46.55 -26.11
N ASP A 46 -3.20 46.58 -24.84
CA ASP A 46 -3.23 47.75 -23.98
C ASP A 46 -1.82 48.37 -23.85
N LEU A 47 -0.80 47.53 -23.61
CA LEU A 47 0.61 47.96 -23.57
C LEU A 47 1.06 48.57 -24.91
N LYS A 48 0.70 47.95 -26.05
CA LYS A 48 1.04 48.47 -27.37
C LYS A 48 0.44 49.84 -27.59
N LEU A 49 -0.82 50.06 -27.20
CA LEU A 49 -1.49 51.35 -27.28
C LEU A 49 -0.80 52.37 -26.39
N ALA A 50 -0.56 52.06 -25.12
CA ALA A 50 0.11 52.94 -24.16
C ALA A 50 1.51 53.33 -24.62
N LYS A 51 2.29 52.37 -25.14
CA LYS A 51 3.64 52.58 -25.68
C LYS A 51 3.60 53.53 -26.90
N THR A 52 2.68 53.32 -27.82
CA THR A 52 2.54 54.17 -29.02
C THR A 52 2.16 55.60 -28.62
N THR A 53 1.24 55.75 -27.65
CA THR A 53 0.81 57.04 -27.12
C THR A 53 1.97 57.76 -26.42
N TYR A 54 2.70 57.01 -25.55
CA TYR A 54 3.86 57.56 -24.86
C TYR A 54 4.94 58.07 -25.86
N ASN A 55 5.31 57.23 -26.84
CA ASN A 55 6.30 57.62 -27.85
C ASN A 55 5.89 58.86 -28.62
N ARG A 56 4.59 59.04 -28.97
CA ARG A 56 4.07 60.21 -29.64
C ARG A 56 4.17 61.45 -28.76
N ILE A 57 3.74 61.37 -27.50
CA ILE A 57 3.79 62.47 -26.55
C ILE A 57 5.24 62.85 -26.21
N GLU A 58 6.12 61.87 -26.08
CA GLU A 58 7.55 62.10 -25.85
C GLU A 58 8.21 62.90 -27.02
N ALA A 59 7.84 62.59 -28.28
CA ALA A 59 8.29 63.32 -29.44
C ALA A 59 7.79 64.79 -29.42
N LEU A 60 6.46 64.98 -29.16
CA LEU A 60 5.87 66.30 -29.05
C LEU A 60 6.45 67.09 -27.85
N TYR A 61 6.85 66.44 -26.75
CA TYR A 61 7.52 67.14 -25.67
C TYR A 61 8.92 67.63 -26.06
N LYS A 62 9.68 66.83 -26.81
CA LYS A 62 11.01 67.22 -27.33
C LYS A 62 10.89 68.43 -28.26
N ASP A 63 9.78 68.49 -29.01
CA ASP A 63 9.47 69.66 -29.90
C ASP A 63 8.83 70.83 -29.14
N SER A 64 8.77 70.80 -27.80
CA SER A 64 8.17 71.76 -26.88
C SER A 64 6.68 72.07 -27.16
N VAL A 65 5.94 71.12 -27.73
CA VAL A 65 4.50 71.27 -28.08
C VAL A 65 3.59 70.88 -26.85
N VAL A 66 4.06 70.05 -25.98
CA VAL A 66 3.28 69.61 -24.80
C VAL A 66 4.03 69.86 -23.47
N SER A 67 3.29 69.98 -22.34
CA SER A 67 3.88 70.23 -21.05
C SER A 67 4.56 68.99 -20.49
N SER A 68 5.50 69.18 -19.55
CA SER A 68 6.12 68.08 -18.77
C SER A 68 5.08 67.25 -18.00
N GLN A 69 4.07 67.91 -17.42
CA GLN A 69 2.96 67.21 -16.74
C GLN A 69 2.27 66.21 -17.67
N ARG A 70 1.96 66.61 -18.93
CA ARG A 70 1.30 65.73 -19.89
C ARG A 70 2.18 64.53 -20.26
N ARG A 71 3.46 64.76 -20.43
CA ARG A 71 4.44 63.66 -20.65
C ARG A 71 4.47 62.72 -19.50
N ASP A 72 4.54 63.18 -18.25
CA ASP A 72 4.63 62.38 -17.04
C ASP A 72 3.35 61.56 -16.77
N GLU A 73 2.17 62.14 -17.03
CA GLU A 73 0.91 61.43 -17.00
C GLU A 73 0.88 60.24 -17.96
N VAL A 74 1.28 60.44 -19.21
CA VAL A 74 1.27 59.37 -20.21
C VAL A 74 2.39 58.34 -19.95
N LYS A 75 3.52 58.79 -19.41
CA LYS A 75 4.60 57.90 -18.96
C LYS A 75 4.10 56.98 -17.84
N ALA A 76 3.41 57.51 -16.85
CA ALA A 76 2.82 56.70 -15.77
C ALA A 76 1.81 55.67 -16.29
N LEU A 77 0.98 56.03 -17.27
CA LEU A 77 0.05 55.12 -17.94
C LEU A 77 0.78 53.99 -18.69
N TYR A 78 1.89 54.33 -19.37
CA TYR A 78 2.71 53.33 -20.03
C TYR A 78 3.36 52.38 -19.04
N GLU A 79 3.94 52.90 -17.95
CA GLU A 79 4.54 52.08 -16.89
C GLU A 79 3.51 51.14 -16.21
N ALA A 80 2.29 51.66 -15.97
CA ALA A 80 1.17 50.85 -15.47
C ALA A 80 0.78 49.73 -16.43
N ALA A 81 0.75 50.02 -17.76
CA ALA A 81 0.47 49.01 -18.77
C ALA A 81 1.57 47.92 -18.86
N VAL A 82 2.85 48.28 -18.68
CA VAL A 82 3.97 47.35 -18.60
C VAL A 82 3.79 46.41 -17.41
N ALA A 83 3.46 46.96 -16.22
CA ALA A 83 3.21 46.16 -15.01
C ALA A 83 2.00 45.25 -15.19
N GLY A 84 0.92 45.75 -15.81
CA GLY A 84 -0.30 44.97 -16.08
C GLY A 84 -0.05 43.81 -17.05
N GLU A 85 0.71 44.01 -18.10
CA GLU A 85 1.09 42.93 -19.04
C GLU A 85 1.93 41.86 -18.34
N ARG A 86 2.91 42.24 -17.53
CA ARG A 86 3.76 41.33 -16.78
C ARG A 86 2.94 40.53 -15.78
N ALA A 87 1.98 41.11 -15.09
CA ALA A 87 1.09 40.44 -14.18
C ALA A 87 0.22 39.37 -14.89
N ALA A 88 -0.36 39.76 -16.06
CA ALA A 88 -1.16 38.84 -16.87
C ALA A 88 -0.31 37.70 -17.45
N TRP A 89 0.93 37.97 -17.84
CA TRP A 89 1.89 36.94 -18.25
C TRP A 89 2.18 35.95 -17.15
N ASN A 90 2.47 36.43 -15.95
CA ASN A 90 2.73 35.56 -14.81
C ASN A 90 1.52 34.66 -14.48
N GLN A 91 0.28 35.19 -14.55
CA GLN A 91 -0.93 34.39 -14.37
C GLN A 91 -1.07 33.31 -15.45
N TYR A 92 -0.74 33.64 -16.71
CA TYR A 92 -0.74 32.64 -17.78
C TYR A 92 0.30 31.55 -17.55
N GLN A 93 1.53 31.89 -17.14
CA GLN A 93 2.56 30.92 -16.81
C GLN A 93 2.14 30.02 -15.65
N MET A 94 1.61 30.57 -14.55
CA MET A 94 1.10 29.78 -13.44
C MET A 94 0.00 28.79 -13.86
N ALA A 95 -0.86 29.19 -14.79
CA ALA A 95 -1.88 28.30 -15.32
C ALA A 95 -1.30 27.18 -16.21
N LEU A 96 -0.22 27.43 -16.93
CA LEU A 96 0.50 26.44 -17.73
C LEU A 96 1.28 25.44 -16.85
N ASP A 97 1.95 25.93 -15.82
CA ASP A 97 2.77 25.11 -14.91
C ASP A 97 1.89 24.16 -14.11
N GLY A 98 0.63 24.55 -13.83
CA GLY A 98 -0.33 23.73 -13.13
C GLY A 98 0.02 23.52 -11.66
N ALA A 99 -0.23 22.32 -11.14
CA ALA A 99 0.05 21.98 -9.74
C ALA A 99 1.56 21.84 -9.48
N GLN A 100 2.00 22.31 -8.32
CA GLN A 100 3.39 22.21 -7.89
C GLN A 100 3.80 20.74 -7.71
N ILE A 101 5.12 20.47 -7.77
CA ILE A 101 5.66 19.12 -7.58
C ILE A 101 5.25 18.56 -6.23
N GLN A 102 5.28 19.39 -5.18
CA GLN A 102 4.88 19.00 -3.82
C GLN A 102 3.40 18.59 -3.73
N ASP A 103 2.51 19.27 -4.48
CA ASP A 103 1.10 18.90 -4.53
C ASP A 103 0.90 17.54 -5.21
N LYS A 104 1.65 17.28 -6.28
CA LYS A 104 1.64 15.99 -7.00
C LYS A 104 2.16 14.86 -6.11
N GLU A 105 3.27 15.09 -5.42
CA GLU A 105 3.84 14.09 -4.49
C GLU A 105 2.93 13.83 -3.29
N SER A 106 2.29 14.87 -2.76
CA SER A 106 1.30 14.74 -1.69
C SER A 106 0.10 13.91 -2.13
N ALA A 107 -0.44 14.19 -3.33
CA ALA A 107 -1.55 13.43 -3.89
C ALA A 107 -1.19 11.96 -4.14
N ARG A 108 0.02 11.67 -4.64
CA ARG A 108 0.53 10.30 -4.79
C ARG A 108 0.69 9.58 -3.45
N SER A 109 1.21 10.27 -2.44
CA SER A 109 1.36 9.72 -1.10
C SER A 109 0.01 9.37 -0.48
N LEU A 110 -1.02 10.19 -0.72
CA LEU A 110 -2.39 9.90 -0.30
C LEU A 110 -2.94 8.62 -0.96
N VAL A 111 -2.68 8.41 -2.26
CA VAL A 111 -3.05 7.16 -2.95
C VAL A 111 -2.35 5.96 -2.33
N ASN A 112 -1.04 6.08 -2.06
CA ASN A 112 -0.27 4.99 -1.46
C ASN A 112 -0.77 4.64 -0.05
N ALA A 113 -1.10 5.64 0.76
CA ALA A 113 -1.68 5.44 2.09
C ALA A 113 -3.05 4.75 2.01
N ALA A 114 -3.93 5.21 1.11
CA ALA A 114 -5.23 4.57 0.90
C ALA A 114 -5.10 3.13 0.40
N LYS A 115 -4.15 2.86 -0.50
CA LYS A 115 -3.84 1.51 -0.98
C LYS A 115 -3.34 0.60 0.15
N GLY A 116 -2.45 1.08 1.02
CA GLY A 116 -2.01 0.33 2.20
C GLY A 116 -3.17 -0.05 3.12
N THR A 117 -4.14 0.85 3.31
CA THR A 117 -5.35 0.55 4.10
C THR A 117 -6.22 -0.52 3.43
N VAL A 118 -6.33 -0.52 2.09
CA VAL A 118 -7.03 -1.59 1.35
C VAL A 118 -6.33 -2.93 1.54
N GLU A 119 -5.02 -2.96 1.42
CA GLU A 119 -4.20 -4.17 1.60
C GLU A 119 -4.33 -4.74 3.03
N GLU A 120 -4.32 -3.88 4.05
CA GLU A 120 -4.56 -4.26 5.45
C GLU A 120 -5.92 -4.94 5.64
N VAL A 121 -7.00 -4.31 5.14
CA VAL A 121 -8.35 -4.88 5.27
C VAL A 121 -8.51 -6.13 4.40
N ALA A 122 -7.83 -6.21 3.26
CA ALA A 122 -7.81 -7.41 2.43
C ALA A 122 -7.13 -8.59 3.13
N ALA A 123 -6.03 -8.35 3.84
CA ALA A 123 -5.36 -9.36 4.66
C ALA A 123 -6.28 -9.87 5.79
N LEU A 124 -6.97 -8.97 6.50
CA LEU A 124 -7.95 -9.34 7.52
C LEU A 124 -9.11 -10.19 6.95
N LEU A 125 -9.54 -9.90 5.72
CA LEU A 125 -10.55 -10.72 5.04
C LEU A 125 -10.02 -12.10 4.66
N GLN A 126 -8.76 -12.19 4.28
CA GLN A 126 -8.10 -13.45 3.97
C GLN A 126 -7.94 -14.31 5.23
N ASP A 127 -7.56 -13.69 6.35
CA ASP A 127 -7.44 -14.38 7.65
C ASP A 127 -8.80 -14.89 8.17
N ALA A 128 -9.90 -14.26 7.77
CA ALA A 128 -11.26 -14.74 8.07
C ALA A 128 -11.61 -16.06 7.35
N ARG A 129 -10.78 -16.51 6.41
CA ARG A 129 -10.89 -17.79 5.70
C ARG A 129 -9.73 -18.70 6.09
N LEU A 130 -9.97 -19.60 7.00
CA LEU A 130 -8.97 -20.60 7.35
C LEU A 130 -8.80 -21.61 6.22
N THR A 131 -7.59 -21.68 5.66
CA THR A 131 -7.20 -22.69 4.66
C THR A 131 -6.14 -23.60 5.26
N ALA A 132 -6.19 -24.89 4.90
CA ALA A 132 -5.16 -25.82 5.30
C ALA A 132 -3.81 -25.45 4.66
N PRO A 133 -2.72 -25.34 5.44
CA PRO A 133 -1.39 -25.00 4.91
C PRO A 133 -0.81 -26.12 4.02
N GLU A 134 -1.22 -27.36 4.27
CA GLU A 134 -0.76 -28.56 3.58
C GLU A 134 -1.89 -29.55 3.35
N SER A 135 -1.67 -30.51 2.46
CA SER A 135 -2.59 -31.64 2.27
C SER A 135 -2.53 -32.59 3.46
N GLY A 136 -3.67 -32.98 3.99
CA GLY A 136 -3.72 -33.87 5.16
C GLY A 136 -5.14 -34.21 5.57
N GLN A 137 -5.26 -34.92 6.67
CA GLN A 137 -6.54 -35.30 7.26
C GLN A 137 -6.81 -34.53 8.55
N ILE A 138 -8.01 -33.96 8.66
CA ILE A 138 -8.43 -33.32 9.91
C ILE A 138 -8.71 -34.39 10.95
N SER A 139 -7.98 -34.37 12.07
CA SER A 139 -8.19 -35.35 13.14
C SER A 139 -9.15 -34.82 14.19
N THR A 140 -9.11 -33.55 14.52
CA THR A 140 -9.95 -32.98 15.59
C THR A 140 -10.31 -31.53 15.22
N ILE A 141 -11.56 -31.17 15.46
CA ILE A 141 -12.06 -29.79 15.41
C ILE A 141 -12.43 -29.41 16.84
N PHE A 142 -11.82 -28.34 17.36
CA PHE A 142 -12.00 -27.93 18.76
C PHE A 142 -13.28 -27.11 18.97
N PRO A 143 -13.53 -26.00 18.22
CA PRO A 143 -14.69 -25.17 18.46
C PRO A 143 -15.96 -25.75 17.83
N LYS A 144 -17.08 -25.52 18.49
CA LYS A 144 -18.40 -25.77 17.92
C LYS A 144 -18.88 -24.61 17.09
N ARG A 145 -19.79 -24.90 16.16
CA ARG A 145 -20.38 -23.85 15.31
C ARG A 145 -21.10 -22.79 16.16
N GLY A 146 -20.73 -21.53 16.00
CA GLY A 146 -21.25 -20.42 16.78
C GLY A 146 -20.45 -20.08 18.05
N GLU A 147 -19.41 -20.85 18.35
CA GLU A 147 -18.51 -20.57 19.46
C GLU A 147 -17.50 -19.47 19.11
N LEU A 148 -17.25 -18.57 20.07
CA LEU A 148 -16.25 -17.52 19.93
C LEU A 148 -14.85 -18.09 20.22
N VAL A 149 -13.96 -17.97 19.27
CA VAL A 149 -12.57 -18.43 19.39
C VAL A 149 -11.66 -17.22 19.55
N GLY A 150 -10.85 -17.22 20.60
CA GLY A 150 -9.85 -16.18 20.85
C GLY A 150 -8.64 -16.30 19.91
N ALA A 151 -7.94 -15.19 19.69
CA ALA A 151 -6.70 -15.20 18.92
C ALA A 151 -5.66 -16.14 19.56
N GLY A 152 -5.01 -16.99 18.75
CA GLY A 152 -4.02 -17.98 19.21
C GLY A 152 -4.62 -19.31 19.70
N MET A 153 -5.93 -19.45 19.74
CA MET A 153 -6.56 -20.73 20.08
C MET A 153 -6.53 -21.70 18.89
N PRO A 154 -6.23 -22.98 19.11
CA PRO A 154 -6.26 -23.98 18.05
C PRO A 154 -7.71 -24.22 17.58
N ILE A 155 -7.92 -24.21 16.26
CA ILE A 155 -9.23 -24.46 15.65
C ILE A 155 -9.36 -25.94 15.25
N MET A 156 -8.33 -26.51 14.68
CA MET A 156 -8.32 -27.91 14.25
C MET A 156 -6.90 -28.49 14.22
N ASN A 157 -6.79 -29.80 14.35
CA ASN A 157 -5.55 -30.52 14.09
C ASN A 157 -5.58 -31.11 12.69
N LEU A 158 -4.56 -30.80 11.90
CA LEU A 158 -4.31 -31.42 10.60
C LEU A 158 -3.17 -32.42 10.75
N ILE A 159 -3.38 -33.65 10.29
CA ILE A 159 -2.35 -34.69 10.22
C ILE A 159 -1.89 -34.81 8.78
N VAL A 160 -0.60 -34.63 8.56
CA VAL A 160 0.05 -34.83 7.25
C VAL A 160 0.38 -36.34 7.16
N LEU A 161 -0.35 -37.04 6.33
CA LEU A 161 -0.22 -38.52 6.24
C LEU A 161 1.08 -38.94 5.55
N ASP A 162 1.71 -38.05 4.79
CA ASP A 162 2.98 -38.35 4.11
C ASP A 162 4.20 -38.21 5.04
N ASP A 163 4.04 -37.60 6.23
CA ASP A 163 5.09 -37.44 7.24
C ASP A 163 4.71 -38.15 8.54
N VAL A 164 4.41 -39.43 8.43
CA VAL A 164 4.07 -40.29 9.61
C VAL A 164 5.32 -40.97 10.11
N HIS A 165 5.55 -40.88 11.40
CA HIS A 165 6.63 -41.61 12.08
C HIS A 165 6.10 -42.52 13.18
N ILE A 166 6.85 -43.58 13.45
CA ILE A 166 6.52 -44.54 14.54
C ILE A 166 7.46 -44.27 15.72
N VAL A 167 6.89 -44.19 16.90
CA VAL A 167 7.65 -44.09 18.14
C VAL A 167 7.76 -45.48 18.75
N LEU A 168 8.97 -46.01 18.87
CA LEU A 168 9.28 -47.29 19.51
C LEU A 168 9.94 -47.06 20.86
N ASN A 169 9.37 -47.64 21.88
CA ASN A 169 9.99 -47.69 23.21
C ASN A 169 10.88 -48.93 23.31
N VAL A 170 12.19 -48.72 23.23
CA VAL A 170 13.20 -49.78 23.27
C VAL A 170 13.82 -49.81 24.67
N ARG A 171 13.99 -51.02 25.22
CA ARG A 171 14.73 -51.20 26.50
C ARG A 171 16.19 -50.86 26.30
N GLU A 172 16.82 -50.30 27.34
CA GLU A 172 18.20 -49.83 27.30
C GLU A 172 19.20 -50.92 26.87
N ASP A 173 18.97 -52.15 27.35
CA ASP A 173 19.81 -53.32 26.98
C ASP A 173 19.78 -53.67 25.49
N ARG A 174 18.77 -53.22 24.76
CA ARG A 174 18.62 -53.43 23.31
C ARG A 174 18.90 -52.18 22.46
N LEU A 175 19.12 -51.07 23.08
CA LEU A 175 19.38 -49.79 22.36
C LEU A 175 20.54 -49.86 21.41
N PRO A 176 21.65 -50.59 21.69
CA PRO A 176 22.76 -50.73 20.73
C PRO A 176 22.38 -51.35 19.38
N LEU A 177 21.27 -52.10 19.33
CA LEU A 177 20.75 -52.67 18.07
C LEU A 177 20.07 -51.66 17.16
N PHE A 178 19.78 -50.45 17.66
CA PHE A 178 19.05 -49.39 16.96
C PHE A 178 19.88 -48.12 16.84
N PRO A 179 21.01 -48.16 16.11
CA PRO A 179 21.86 -47.00 15.92
C PRO A 179 21.13 -45.92 15.09
N MET A 180 21.45 -44.65 15.34
CA MET A 180 20.95 -43.52 14.53
C MET A 180 21.26 -43.74 13.04
N GLY A 181 20.27 -43.59 12.17
CA GLY A 181 20.38 -43.83 10.73
C GLY A 181 20.29 -45.32 10.31
N GLY A 182 20.23 -46.24 11.27
CA GLY A 182 20.01 -47.65 10.99
C GLY A 182 18.62 -47.93 10.44
N THR A 183 18.46 -49.09 9.77
CA THR A 183 17.16 -49.54 9.26
C THR A 183 16.75 -50.82 9.99
N PHE A 184 15.48 -50.99 10.17
CA PHE A 184 14.89 -52.22 10.68
C PHE A 184 13.57 -52.53 9.97
N VAL A 185 13.20 -53.79 9.93
CA VAL A 185 11.94 -54.24 9.32
C VAL A 185 10.93 -54.62 10.39
N ALA A 186 9.72 -54.15 10.25
CA ALA A 186 8.64 -54.48 11.15
C ALA A 186 7.30 -54.66 10.42
N ASP A 187 6.41 -55.40 11.01
CA ASP A 187 5.03 -55.56 10.57
C ASP A 187 4.14 -54.49 11.24
N VAL A 188 3.30 -53.85 10.44
CA VAL A 188 2.34 -52.84 10.93
C VAL A 188 0.91 -53.39 10.73
N PRO A 189 0.34 -54.06 11.75
CA PRO A 189 -0.98 -54.66 11.65
C PRO A 189 -2.11 -53.71 11.33
N ALA A 190 -1.97 -52.44 11.76
CA ALA A 190 -2.99 -51.39 11.55
C ALA A 190 -3.27 -51.06 10.07
N ILE A 191 -2.34 -51.35 9.20
CA ILE A 191 -2.47 -51.11 7.73
C ILE A 191 -2.31 -52.41 6.92
N ASP A 192 -2.35 -53.56 7.62
CA ASP A 192 -2.21 -54.93 7.06
C ASP A 192 -0.96 -55.11 6.15
N LYS A 193 0.09 -54.34 6.42
CA LYS A 193 1.37 -54.42 5.71
C LYS A 193 2.41 -55.14 6.56
N LYS A 194 3.13 -56.08 5.92
CA LYS A 194 4.23 -56.84 6.51
C LYS A 194 5.55 -56.41 5.87
N ASN A 195 6.64 -56.61 6.64
CA ASN A 195 7.99 -56.32 6.19
C ASN A 195 8.20 -54.88 5.71
N ILE A 196 7.72 -53.90 6.45
CA ILE A 196 7.99 -52.48 6.16
C ILE A 196 9.35 -52.12 6.72
N GLU A 197 10.20 -51.54 5.89
CA GLU A 197 11.49 -51.02 6.30
C GLU A 197 11.33 -49.63 6.92
N PHE A 198 11.85 -49.46 8.14
CA PHE A 198 11.87 -48.19 8.88
C PHE A 198 13.29 -47.73 9.06
N LYS A 199 13.51 -46.42 8.92
CA LYS A 199 14.78 -45.77 9.18
C LYS A 199 14.71 -45.01 10.50
N ILE A 200 15.75 -45.16 11.32
CA ILE A 200 15.84 -44.47 12.62
C ILE A 200 16.32 -43.03 12.38
N ASN A 201 15.43 -42.08 12.53
CA ASN A 201 15.71 -40.68 12.33
C ASN A 201 16.06 -39.93 13.62
N TYR A 202 15.59 -40.45 14.77
CA TYR A 202 15.79 -39.81 16.06
C TYR A 202 15.82 -40.86 17.18
N VAL A 203 16.76 -40.69 18.12
CA VAL A 203 16.85 -41.44 19.35
C VAL A 203 16.80 -40.44 20.50
N SER A 204 15.78 -40.55 21.36
CA SER A 204 15.65 -39.66 22.51
C SER A 204 16.73 -40.00 23.56
N PRO A 205 17.53 -39.01 24.00
CA PRO A 205 18.53 -39.23 25.05
C PRO A 205 17.93 -39.47 26.44
N LEU A 206 16.67 -39.10 26.64
CA LEU A 206 15.90 -39.28 27.85
C LEU A 206 14.62 -40.03 27.50
N GLY A 207 14.47 -41.26 28.04
CA GLY A 207 13.25 -42.02 27.90
C GLY A 207 12.10 -41.35 28.63
N SER A 208 10.95 -41.20 27.97
CA SER A 208 9.72 -40.69 28.61
C SER A 208 9.26 -41.53 29.84
N PHE A 209 9.74 -42.76 29.93
CA PHE A 209 9.53 -43.65 31.08
C PHE A 209 10.37 -43.33 32.30
N ALA A 210 11.44 -42.55 32.18
CA ALA A 210 12.27 -42.17 33.33
C ALA A 210 11.51 -41.27 34.35
N THR A 211 10.37 -40.75 33.96
CA THR A 211 9.50 -39.91 34.80
C THR A 211 8.35 -40.70 35.46
N TRP A 212 8.25 -42.02 35.27
CA TRP A 212 7.24 -42.83 35.91
C TRP A 212 7.54 -42.99 37.40
N LYS A 213 6.76 -42.33 38.23
CA LYS A 213 6.74 -42.62 39.66
C LYS A 213 6.28 -44.06 39.84
N SER A 214 7.14 -44.87 40.42
CA SER A 214 6.80 -46.19 40.90
C SER A 214 5.52 -46.11 41.75
N THR A 215 4.42 -46.61 41.24
CA THR A 215 3.27 -46.93 42.11
C THR A 215 3.71 -48.00 43.07
N LYS A 216 3.81 -47.69 44.37
CA LYS A 216 4.01 -48.67 45.41
C LYS A 216 2.94 -49.74 45.25
N GLN A 217 3.34 -50.96 44.92
CA GLN A 217 2.55 -52.10 45.24
C GLN A 217 2.49 -52.21 46.79
N THR A 218 1.38 -51.76 47.33
CA THR A 218 0.99 -52.21 48.68
C THR A 218 0.55 -53.65 48.54
N GLY A 219 1.40 -54.56 49.04
CA GLY A 219 1.04 -56.00 49.34
C GLY A 219 0.03 -56.10 50.44
#